data_a5cf2b6be34de6f65075bd4e5536fc56
#
_entry.id   a5cf2b6be34de6f65075bd4e5536fc56
#
_cell.length_a   1.000
_cell.length_b   1.000
_cell.length_c   1.000
_cell.angle_alpha   90.00
_cell.angle_beta   90.00
_cell.angle_gamma   90.00
#
_symmetry.space_group_name_H-M   'P 1'
#
loop_
_entity.id
_entity.type
_entity.pdbx_description
1 polymer ?
#
loop_
_entity_poly.entity_id
_entity_poly.type
_entity_poly.pdbx_seq_one_letter_code
_entity_poly.pdbx_strand_id
1 'polypeptide(L)'
;MSNGVSMSYSFTEKKRIRKSFASRPSVLEVPSLLDTQLRSYEEFLQADVAPNKRNTEYGLQAAFTSIFPITSHNGYARLRFVDYELAEPEFDVAECQLRGLTFCSRLRAKIQLEIFDRDAAKPETLKEIRENDVYMGEIPLMTEKGSFIINGTERVIVSQLHRSPGIFFEHDKGKTHSSGKLLFSARVIPYRGSWLDFEFDAKDILYFRVDRRRKMPGTILLKALGLTPEDILARFFTFDEITINANGAFLPFVPERLKGQTVSFPIIADGKEVVPADKRITAKHIRDLTKAGVTSIPVPDEYVLGRVLGKNIVDEETGEVIANCNDEITPDLLSQLRVAKIKTIFTIFTNELDHGSYISSTLRLDDTPDQLAARVAIYRICLLYTSDAADE
;
A
#
# COMPACT_ATOMS: atom_id res chain seq x y z
N MET A 1 -1.02 -57.95 -8.75
CA MET A 1 -0.25 -59.10 -8.25
C MET A 1 0.60 -58.59 -7.10
N SER A 2 0.21 -58.92 -5.88
CA SER A 2 0.91 -58.50 -4.67
C SER A 2 2.19 -59.34 -4.53
N ASN A 3 3.33 -58.78 -4.87
CA ASN A 3 4.60 -59.38 -4.51
C ASN A 3 4.76 -59.27 -3.00
N GLY A 4 4.36 -60.32 -2.30
CA GLY A 4 4.65 -60.51 -0.90
C GLY A 4 6.18 -60.58 -0.73
N VAL A 5 6.76 -59.55 -0.18
CA VAL A 5 8.17 -59.54 0.22
C VAL A 5 8.30 -60.53 1.36
N SER A 6 8.84 -61.70 1.03
CA SER A 6 9.22 -62.71 2.03
C SER A 6 10.29 -62.11 2.94
N MET A 7 9.93 -61.84 4.20
CA MET A 7 10.90 -61.49 5.21
C MET A 7 11.78 -62.71 5.49
N SER A 8 12.99 -62.73 4.98
CA SER A 8 13.98 -63.73 5.32
C SER A 8 14.52 -63.50 6.75
N TYR A 9 14.26 -64.44 7.63
CA TYR A 9 14.84 -64.50 8.95
C TYR A 9 16.05 -65.43 8.90
N SER A 10 17.21 -65.01 9.44
CA SER A 10 18.33 -65.88 9.62
C SER A 10 18.45 -66.27 11.11
N PHE A 11 18.67 -67.57 11.36
CA PHE A 11 18.91 -68.11 12.67
C PHE A 11 20.42 -68.30 12.88
N THR A 12 20.96 -67.83 13.99
CA THR A 12 22.33 -68.12 14.39
C THR A 12 22.34 -69.36 15.32
N GLU A 13 23.48 -69.97 15.51
CA GLU A 13 23.66 -71.12 16.42
C GLU A 13 23.12 -70.89 17.85
N LYS A 14 22.99 -69.65 18.26
CA LYS A 14 22.37 -69.25 19.54
C LYS A 14 20.88 -68.98 19.44
N LYS A 15 20.21 -69.43 18.41
CA LYS A 15 18.74 -69.27 18.17
C LYS A 15 18.28 -67.79 18.20
N ARG A 16 19.13 -66.86 17.86
CA ARG A 16 18.73 -65.44 17.73
C ARG A 16 18.14 -65.17 16.35
N ILE A 17 16.91 -64.70 16.30
CA ILE A 17 16.27 -64.28 15.09
C ILE A 17 16.85 -62.91 14.73
N ARG A 18 17.52 -62.82 13.58
CA ARG A 18 18.01 -61.55 13.05
C ARG A 18 17.10 -61.09 11.95
N LYS A 19 16.59 -59.88 12.08
CA LYS A 19 15.78 -59.24 11.04
C LYS A 19 16.73 -58.59 10.04
N SER A 20 16.56 -58.94 8.77
CA SER A 20 17.31 -58.25 7.68
C SER A 20 16.67 -56.90 7.41
N PHE A 21 17.48 -55.86 7.34
CA PHE A 21 17.09 -54.52 6.93
C PHE A 21 17.63 -54.16 5.54
N ALA A 22 18.27 -55.11 4.86
CA ALA A 22 18.99 -54.85 3.61
C ALA A 22 18.05 -54.50 2.42
N SER A 23 16.80 -54.95 2.46
CA SER A 23 15.87 -54.77 1.35
C SER A 23 14.48 -54.48 1.90
N ARG A 24 14.22 -53.25 2.30
CA ARG A 24 12.88 -52.82 2.68
C ARG A 24 12.27 -52.01 1.54
N PRO A 25 10.96 -52.23 1.24
CA PRO A 25 10.28 -51.34 0.31
C PRO A 25 10.29 -49.93 0.87
N SER A 26 10.55 -48.99 0.01
CA SER A 26 10.43 -47.56 0.35
C SER A 26 9.01 -47.26 0.75
N VAL A 27 8.78 -46.74 1.94
CA VAL A 27 7.44 -46.36 2.43
C VAL A 27 7.03 -45.01 1.87
N LEU A 28 8.03 -44.14 1.62
CA LEU A 28 7.87 -42.81 1.02
C LEU A 28 8.92 -42.67 -0.06
N GLU A 29 8.53 -42.10 -1.17
CA GLU A 29 9.49 -41.66 -2.18
C GLU A 29 10.28 -40.47 -1.63
N VAL A 30 11.59 -40.49 -1.85
CA VAL A 30 12.45 -39.36 -1.48
C VAL A 30 12.11 -38.21 -2.43
N PRO A 31 11.65 -37.05 -1.93
CA PRO A 31 11.37 -35.90 -2.79
C PRO A 31 12.66 -35.44 -3.48
N SER A 32 12.52 -34.93 -4.70
CA SER A 32 13.67 -34.35 -5.40
C SER A 32 14.19 -33.14 -4.61
N LEU A 33 15.45 -33.20 -4.17
CA LEU A 33 16.08 -32.10 -3.44
C LEU A 33 16.42 -30.91 -4.37
N LEU A 34 16.39 -31.12 -5.67
CA LEU A 34 16.64 -30.09 -6.69
C LEU A 34 15.36 -29.51 -7.27
N ASP A 35 14.20 -30.02 -6.90
CA ASP A 35 12.91 -29.62 -7.47
C ASP A 35 12.66 -28.12 -7.36
N THR A 36 13.00 -27.51 -6.24
CA THR A 36 12.87 -26.06 -6.03
C THR A 36 13.68 -25.25 -7.05
N GLN A 37 14.88 -25.70 -7.36
CA GLN A 37 15.77 -25.03 -8.33
C GLN A 37 15.23 -25.19 -9.75
N LEU A 38 14.99 -26.42 -10.17
CA LEU A 38 14.54 -26.76 -11.53
C LEU A 38 13.19 -26.12 -11.84
N ARG A 39 12.22 -26.38 -10.99
CA ARG A 39 10.85 -25.90 -11.19
C ARG A 39 10.73 -24.38 -11.18
N SER A 40 11.44 -23.69 -10.28
CA SER A 40 11.41 -22.22 -10.25
C SER A 40 11.97 -21.60 -11.52
N TYR A 41 12.96 -22.25 -12.14
CA TYR A 41 13.55 -21.76 -13.37
C TYR A 41 12.72 -22.10 -14.61
N GLU A 42 12.08 -23.26 -14.64
CA GLU A 42 11.08 -23.62 -15.65
C GLU A 42 9.89 -22.66 -15.62
N GLU A 43 9.37 -22.35 -14.42
CA GLU A 43 8.30 -21.36 -14.22
C GLU A 43 8.74 -19.95 -14.62
N PHE A 44 10.02 -19.61 -14.43
CA PHE A 44 10.57 -18.32 -14.85
C PHE A 44 10.64 -18.21 -16.37
N LEU A 45 11.17 -19.22 -17.06
CA LEU A 45 11.35 -19.20 -18.50
C LEU A 45 10.05 -19.47 -19.28
N GLN A 46 9.19 -20.36 -18.76
CA GLN A 46 7.98 -20.85 -19.44
C GLN A 46 8.21 -21.21 -20.91
N ALA A 47 9.40 -21.78 -21.24
CA ALA A 47 9.81 -22.02 -22.60
C ALA A 47 8.91 -23.03 -23.34
N ASP A 48 8.55 -24.11 -22.65
CA ASP A 48 7.75 -25.22 -23.20
C ASP A 48 6.24 -24.93 -23.17
N VAL A 49 5.82 -23.79 -22.61
CA VAL A 49 4.41 -23.41 -22.53
C VAL A 49 4.02 -22.62 -23.77
N ALA A 50 2.91 -23.03 -24.41
CA ALA A 50 2.39 -22.31 -25.56
C ALA A 50 2.09 -20.83 -25.17
N PRO A 51 2.36 -19.84 -26.05
CA PRO A 51 2.24 -18.42 -25.77
C PRO A 51 0.93 -18.00 -25.09
N ASN A 52 -0.19 -18.57 -25.57
CA ASN A 52 -1.53 -18.29 -25.08
C ASN A 52 -1.83 -18.85 -23.68
N LYS A 53 -0.97 -19.74 -23.17
CA LYS A 53 -1.13 -20.42 -21.87
C LYS A 53 -0.09 -19.99 -20.85
N ARG A 54 0.83 -19.11 -21.23
CA ARG A 54 1.86 -18.60 -20.31
C ARG A 54 1.23 -17.79 -19.20
N ASN A 55 1.75 -18.00 -17.99
CA ASN A 55 1.31 -17.24 -16.84
C ASN A 55 1.85 -15.81 -16.91
N THR A 56 0.96 -14.83 -16.83
CA THR A 56 1.29 -13.39 -16.88
C THR A 56 1.72 -12.82 -15.54
N GLU A 57 1.65 -13.59 -14.46
CA GLU A 57 2.01 -13.14 -13.12
C GLU A 57 3.46 -13.48 -12.73
N TYR A 58 4.11 -14.38 -13.48
CA TYR A 58 5.45 -14.87 -13.15
C TYR A 58 6.44 -14.77 -14.33
N GLY A 59 7.73 -14.67 -13.97
CA GLY A 59 8.87 -14.85 -14.85
C GLY A 59 8.99 -13.82 -15.97
N LEU A 60 9.51 -14.26 -17.10
CA LEU A 60 9.74 -13.40 -18.26
C LEU A 60 8.45 -12.83 -18.84
N GLN A 61 7.38 -13.62 -18.86
CA GLN A 61 6.09 -13.16 -19.37
C GLN A 61 5.57 -11.98 -18.54
N ALA A 62 5.63 -12.08 -17.21
CA ALA A 62 5.25 -11.00 -16.31
C ALA A 62 6.11 -9.75 -16.53
N ALA A 63 7.43 -9.92 -16.70
CA ALA A 63 8.36 -8.82 -16.92
C ALA A 63 8.01 -8.04 -18.21
N PHE A 64 7.76 -8.73 -19.31
CA PHE A 64 7.34 -8.09 -20.55
C PHE A 64 5.95 -7.44 -20.43
N THR A 65 4.99 -8.15 -19.87
CA THR A 65 3.60 -7.65 -19.72
C THR A 65 3.52 -6.42 -18.82
N SER A 66 4.41 -6.29 -17.82
CA SER A 66 4.44 -5.14 -16.93
C SER A 66 4.97 -3.86 -17.58
N ILE A 67 5.81 -3.98 -18.61
CA ILE A 67 6.43 -2.84 -19.30
C ILE A 67 5.59 -2.43 -20.52
N PHE A 68 5.09 -3.40 -21.27
CA PHE A 68 4.30 -3.16 -22.47
C PHE A 68 2.80 -3.07 -22.15
N PRO A 69 2.03 -2.22 -22.84
CA PRO A 69 2.40 -1.43 -24.01
C PRO A 69 3.13 -0.13 -23.65
N ILE A 70 4.12 0.24 -24.47
CA ILE A 70 4.83 1.51 -24.38
C ILE A 70 4.24 2.46 -25.40
N THR A 71 3.66 3.58 -24.94
CA THR A 71 3.06 4.59 -25.82
C THR A 71 4.02 5.77 -25.99
N SER A 72 4.15 6.30 -27.19
CA SER A 72 4.93 7.50 -27.44
C SER A 72 4.32 8.71 -26.71
N HIS A 73 5.16 9.70 -26.38
CA HIS A 73 4.70 10.93 -25.72
C HIS A 73 3.54 11.62 -26.46
N ASN A 74 3.54 11.56 -27.77
CA ASN A 74 2.52 12.18 -28.62
C ASN A 74 1.30 11.27 -28.87
N GLY A 75 1.27 10.06 -28.35
CA GLY A 75 0.16 9.09 -28.52
C GLY A 75 0.02 8.48 -29.90
N TYR A 76 0.90 8.82 -30.89
CA TYR A 76 0.75 8.33 -32.28
C TYR A 76 1.44 7.01 -32.58
N ALA A 77 2.19 6.48 -31.66
CA ALA A 77 2.83 5.18 -31.80
C ALA A 77 2.74 4.41 -30.48
N ARG A 78 2.51 3.11 -30.60
CA ARG A 78 2.43 2.20 -29.46
C ARG A 78 3.24 0.95 -29.78
N LEU A 79 4.16 0.59 -28.88
CA LEU A 79 4.86 -0.70 -28.93
C LEU A 79 4.08 -1.69 -28.09
N ARG A 80 3.74 -2.82 -28.70
CA ARG A 80 3.03 -3.91 -28.04
C ARG A 80 3.90 -5.16 -28.03
N PHE A 81 3.97 -5.83 -26.91
CA PHE A 81 4.59 -7.15 -26.81
C PHE A 81 3.60 -8.21 -27.28
N VAL A 82 4.05 -9.13 -28.12
CA VAL A 82 3.25 -10.25 -28.65
C VAL A 82 3.67 -11.54 -27.97
N ASP A 83 4.97 -11.90 -28.09
CA ASP A 83 5.51 -13.16 -27.60
C ASP A 83 7.03 -13.07 -27.44
N TYR A 84 7.63 -14.06 -26.80
CA TYR A 84 9.07 -14.27 -26.81
C TYR A 84 9.43 -15.71 -27.15
N GLU A 85 10.61 -15.86 -27.74
CA GLU A 85 11.18 -17.13 -28.11
C GLU A 85 12.61 -17.27 -27.57
N LEU A 86 12.93 -18.45 -27.07
CA LEU A 86 14.26 -18.84 -26.68
C LEU A 86 14.83 -19.76 -27.79
N ALA A 87 15.90 -19.33 -28.43
CA ALA A 87 16.57 -20.13 -29.44
C ALA A 87 17.28 -21.34 -28.83
N GLU A 88 17.55 -22.35 -29.62
CA GLU A 88 18.40 -23.44 -29.15
C GLU A 88 19.81 -22.92 -28.78
N PRO A 89 20.43 -23.47 -27.74
CA PRO A 89 21.77 -23.09 -27.33
C PRO A 89 22.78 -23.44 -28.44
N GLU A 90 23.73 -22.55 -28.67
CA GLU A 90 24.72 -22.71 -29.74
C GLU A 90 25.74 -23.81 -29.42
N PHE A 91 26.06 -23.99 -28.14
CA PHE A 91 27.01 -24.97 -27.65
C PHE A 91 26.38 -25.79 -26.52
N ASP A 92 26.80 -27.02 -26.42
CA ASP A 92 26.40 -27.92 -25.38
C ASP A 92 27.13 -27.58 -24.03
N VAL A 93 26.69 -28.17 -22.91
CA VAL A 93 27.26 -27.96 -21.58
C VAL A 93 28.75 -28.31 -21.52
N ALA A 94 29.17 -29.44 -22.12
CA ALA A 94 30.55 -29.91 -22.09
C ALA A 94 31.46 -28.97 -22.89
N GLU A 95 30.99 -28.51 -24.03
CA GLU A 95 31.72 -27.58 -24.91
C GLU A 95 31.85 -26.19 -24.27
N CYS A 96 30.81 -25.70 -23.61
CA CYS A 96 30.86 -24.45 -22.83
C CYS A 96 31.89 -24.51 -21.69
N GLN A 97 31.96 -25.62 -20.98
CA GLN A 97 32.97 -25.83 -19.93
C GLN A 97 34.39 -25.86 -20.51
N LEU A 98 34.59 -26.56 -21.61
CA LEU A 98 35.92 -26.70 -22.26
C LEU A 98 36.42 -25.37 -22.82
N ARG A 99 35.53 -24.60 -23.46
CA ARG A 99 35.87 -23.32 -24.12
C ARG A 99 35.83 -22.12 -23.17
N GLY A 100 35.36 -22.29 -21.93
CA GLY A 100 35.19 -21.17 -21.01
C GLY A 100 34.04 -20.25 -21.37
N LEU A 101 32.99 -20.78 -22.00
CA LEU A 101 31.81 -20.04 -22.44
C LEU A 101 30.66 -20.18 -21.41
N THR A 102 29.64 -19.35 -21.58
CA THR A 102 28.38 -19.44 -20.81
C THR A 102 27.36 -20.27 -21.59
N PHE A 103 26.76 -21.26 -20.91
CA PHE A 103 25.66 -22.03 -21.49
C PHE A 103 24.40 -21.17 -21.47
N CYS A 104 24.00 -20.61 -22.61
CA CYS A 104 22.91 -19.64 -22.71
C CYS A 104 22.09 -19.85 -23.98
N SER A 105 20.91 -19.28 -23.97
CA SER A 105 20.01 -19.19 -25.15
C SER A 105 19.82 -17.72 -25.52
N ARG A 106 19.66 -17.48 -26.82
CA ARG A 106 19.30 -16.15 -27.34
C ARG A 106 17.81 -15.89 -27.15
N LEU A 107 17.50 -14.83 -26.40
CA LEU A 107 16.13 -14.37 -26.21
C LEU A 107 15.75 -13.40 -27.32
N ARG A 108 14.68 -13.71 -28.04
CA ARG A 108 14.03 -12.82 -28.99
C ARG A 108 12.63 -12.48 -28.52
N ALA A 109 12.24 -11.23 -28.61
CA ALA A 109 10.88 -10.79 -28.34
C ALA A 109 10.21 -10.33 -29.64
N LYS A 110 9.03 -10.83 -29.89
CA LYS A 110 8.17 -10.40 -30.98
C LYS A 110 7.42 -9.16 -30.56
N ILE A 111 7.77 -8.05 -31.18
CA ILE A 111 7.22 -6.72 -30.83
C ILE A 111 6.47 -6.17 -32.03
N GLN A 112 5.31 -5.65 -31.76
CA GLN A 112 4.42 -5.02 -32.72
C GLN A 112 4.42 -3.51 -32.51
N LEU A 113 4.72 -2.76 -33.57
CA LEU A 113 4.62 -1.31 -33.61
C LEU A 113 3.30 -0.94 -34.28
N GLU A 114 2.40 -0.35 -33.49
CA GLU A 114 1.14 0.22 -33.95
C GLU A 114 1.34 1.73 -34.20
N ILE A 115 1.05 2.18 -35.42
CA ILE A 115 1.14 3.59 -35.79
C ILE A 115 -0.28 4.11 -36.01
N PHE A 116 -0.67 5.17 -35.31
CA PHE A 116 -1.98 5.78 -35.38
C PHE A 116 -1.99 6.97 -36.35
N ASP A 117 -3.14 7.20 -36.99
CA ASP A 117 -3.31 8.31 -37.91
C ASP A 117 -3.56 9.63 -37.14
N ARG A 118 -2.80 10.67 -37.47
CA ARG A 118 -2.91 12.00 -36.87
C ARG A 118 -4.16 12.75 -37.28
N ASP A 119 -4.63 12.49 -38.50
CA ASP A 119 -5.69 13.26 -39.14
C ASP A 119 -7.06 12.59 -39.05
N ALA A 120 -7.12 11.42 -38.38
CA ALA A 120 -8.37 10.68 -38.23
C ALA A 120 -9.30 11.31 -37.17
N ALA A 121 -10.60 11.25 -37.44
CA ALA A 121 -11.63 11.75 -36.53
C ALA A 121 -11.66 11.01 -35.16
N LYS A 122 -11.05 9.83 -35.08
CA LYS A 122 -10.86 9.07 -33.82
C LYS A 122 -9.38 8.88 -33.55
N PRO A 123 -8.89 9.21 -32.34
CA PRO A 123 -7.48 9.19 -31.99
C PRO A 123 -6.82 7.78 -32.03
N GLU A 124 -7.59 6.71 -32.12
CA GLU A 124 -7.09 5.32 -32.15
C GLU A 124 -7.22 4.64 -33.53
N THR A 125 -7.33 5.43 -34.62
CA THR A 125 -7.39 4.84 -35.94
C THR A 125 -6.01 4.35 -36.35
N LEU A 126 -5.85 3.03 -36.51
CA LEU A 126 -4.62 2.38 -36.92
C LEU A 126 -4.33 2.72 -38.39
N LYS A 127 -3.13 3.23 -38.65
CA LYS A 127 -2.60 3.49 -39.99
C LYS A 127 -1.76 2.34 -40.50
N GLU A 128 -0.88 1.82 -39.64
CA GLU A 128 0.06 0.76 -40.02
C GLU A 128 0.42 -0.07 -38.79
N ILE A 129 0.65 -1.36 -39.00
CA ILE A 129 1.17 -2.28 -38.01
C ILE A 129 2.43 -2.91 -38.58
N ARG A 130 3.52 -2.83 -37.80
CA ARG A 130 4.78 -3.51 -38.12
C ARG A 130 5.16 -4.48 -37.04
N GLU A 131 5.50 -5.67 -37.38
CA GLU A 131 5.91 -6.73 -36.45
C GLU A 131 7.35 -7.16 -36.77
N ASN A 132 8.18 -7.22 -35.71
CA ASN A 132 9.57 -7.65 -35.85
C ASN A 132 9.98 -8.47 -34.61
N ASP A 133 10.89 -9.43 -34.88
CA ASP A 133 11.59 -10.17 -33.82
C ASP A 133 12.82 -9.38 -33.38
N VAL A 134 12.81 -8.92 -32.17
CA VAL A 134 13.86 -8.08 -31.58
C VAL A 134 14.75 -8.94 -30.69
N TYR A 135 16.05 -8.95 -30.96
CA TYR A 135 17.02 -9.57 -30.07
C TYR A 135 17.13 -8.80 -28.75
N MET A 136 16.83 -9.47 -27.63
CA MET A 136 16.83 -8.86 -26.31
C MET A 136 18.09 -9.16 -25.50
N GLY A 137 18.84 -10.20 -25.88
CA GLY A 137 20.03 -10.62 -25.17
C GLY A 137 20.13 -12.13 -25.04
N GLU A 138 21.06 -12.58 -24.19
CA GLU A 138 21.27 -13.99 -23.89
C GLU A 138 20.86 -14.28 -22.46
N ILE A 139 20.16 -15.40 -22.28
CA ILE A 139 19.74 -15.88 -20.97
C ILE A 139 20.49 -17.18 -20.66
N PRO A 140 21.23 -17.27 -19.55
CA PRO A 140 21.84 -18.51 -19.11
C PRO A 140 20.79 -19.61 -18.94
N LEU A 141 21.08 -20.80 -19.38
CA LEU A 141 20.21 -21.97 -19.21
C LEU A 141 20.66 -22.82 -18.01
N MET A 142 19.69 -23.36 -17.30
CA MET A 142 19.94 -24.30 -16.21
C MET A 142 20.20 -25.69 -16.76
N THR A 143 21.17 -26.38 -16.19
CA THR A 143 21.43 -27.78 -16.50
C THR A 143 20.44 -28.70 -15.79
N GLU A 144 20.35 -29.97 -16.18
CA GLU A 144 19.52 -30.98 -15.48
C GLU A 144 19.87 -31.16 -14.00
N LYS A 145 21.10 -30.77 -13.59
CA LYS A 145 21.56 -30.81 -12.22
C LYS A 145 21.19 -29.56 -11.38
N GLY A 146 20.43 -28.61 -11.98
CA GLY A 146 20.08 -27.38 -11.30
C GLY A 146 21.22 -26.35 -11.19
N SER A 147 22.27 -26.50 -11.99
CA SER A 147 23.42 -25.60 -12.04
C SER A 147 23.43 -24.75 -13.31
N PHE A 148 24.25 -23.71 -13.33
CA PHE A 148 24.51 -22.85 -14.49
C PHE A 148 25.98 -22.93 -14.86
N ILE A 149 26.29 -22.91 -16.15
CA ILE A 149 27.66 -22.79 -16.63
C ILE A 149 27.90 -21.34 -17.04
N ILE A 150 28.71 -20.65 -16.27
CA ILE A 150 29.05 -19.23 -16.49
C ILE A 150 30.55 -19.12 -16.70
N ASN A 151 30.97 -18.68 -17.90
CA ASN A 151 32.37 -18.58 -18.29
C ASN A 151 33.14 -19.91 -18.06
N GLY A 152 32.52 -21.03 -18.39
CA GLY A 152 33.06 -22.36 -18.20
C GLY A 152 33.02 -22.91 -16.76
N THR A 153 32.61 -22.11 -15.79
CA THR A 153 32.56 -22.52 -14.39
C THR A 153 31.14 -22.91 -14.00
N GLU A 154 30.96 -24.05 -13.39
CA GLU A 154 29.67 -24.49 -12.85
C GLU A 154 29.31 -23.72 -11.59
N ARG A 155 28.13 -23.11 -11.58
CA ARG A 155 27.61 -22.29 -10.47
C ARG A 155 26.20 -22.67 -10.13
N VAL A 156 25.84 -22.48 -8.86
CA VAL A 156 24.49 -22.75 -8.34
C VAL A 156 23.97 -21.49 -7.67
N ILE A 157 22.70 -21.20 -7.88
CA ILE A 157 22.01 -20.12 -7.16
C ILE A 157 21.59 -20.65 -5.80
N VAL A 158 22.06 -19.99 -4.73
CA VAL A 158 21.71 -20.31 -3.36
C VAL A 158 20.56 -19.42 -2.91
N SER A 159 19.52 -20.03 -2.36
CA SER A 159 18.39 -19.29 -1.79
C SER A 159 18.84 -18.40 -0.64
N GLN A 160 18.41 -17.14 -0.65
CA GLN A 160 18.70 -16.18 0.41
C GLN A 160 17.41 -15.80 1.14
N LEU A 161 17.48 -15.76 2.47
CA LEU A 161 16.41 -15.22 3.28
C LEU A 161 16.46 -13.69 3.24
N HIS A 162 15.30 -13.07 2.99
CA HIS A 162 15.14 -11.64 3.05
C HIS A 162 13.79 -11.31 3.70
N ARG A 163 13.61 -10.06 4.10
CA ARG A 163 12.28 -9.61 4.52
C ARG A 163 11.31 -9.74 3.35
N SER A 164 10.15 -10.36 3.58
CA SER A 164 9.11 -10.45 2.57
C SER A 164 8.59 -9.07 2.20
N PRO A 165 8.21 -8.84 0.95
CA PRO A 165 7.42 -7.67 0.60
C PRO A 165 6.15 -7.60 1.42
N GLY A 166 5.74 -6.40 1.81
CA GLY A 166 4.54 -6.20 2.61
C GLY A 166 4.65 -4.99 3.54
N ILE A 167 3.73 -4.90 4.48
CA ILE A 167 3.67 -3.82 5.46
C ILE A 167 3.97 -4.40 6.84
N PHE A 168 4.94 -3.81 7.53
CA PHE A 168 5.34 -4.17 8.88
C PHE A 168 4.96 -3.05 9.83
N PHE A 169 4.21 -3.38 10.88
CA PHE A 169 3.84 -2.45 11.94
C PHE A 169 4.72 -2.71 13.17
N GLU A 170 5.32 -1.66 13.67
CA GLU A 170 6.24 -1.71 14.81
C GLU A 170 5.94 -0.57 15.78
N HIS A 171 6.50 -0.64 16.99
CA HIS A 171 6.51 0.44 17.95
C HIS A 171 7.81 0.43 18.76
N ASP A 172 8.21 1.58 19.28
CA ASP A 172 9.48 1.80 20.01
C ASP A 172 9.50 1.23 21.45
N LYS A 173 8.42 0.63 21.91
CA LYS A 173 8.24 0.16 23.30
C LYS A 173 8.39 1.25 24.36
N GLY A 174 8.11 2.52 24.00
CA GLY A 174 8.24 3.67 24.90
C GLY A 174 9.68 4.05 25.25
N LYS A 175 10.67 3.64 24.49
CA LYS A 175 12.09 3.90 24.78
C LYS A 175 12.58 5.25 24.27
N THR A 176 11.95 5.77 23.22
CA THR A 176 12.41 6.97 22.52
C THR A 176 12.03 8.26 23.25
N HIS A 177 10.90 8.29 23.92
CA HIS A 177 10.41 9.47 24.62
C HIS A 177 10.37 9.26 26.15
N SER A 178 10.77 10.28 26.91
CA SER A 178 10.85 10.24 28.38
C SER A 178 9.51 9.95 29.08
N SER A 179 8.39 10.27 28.43
CA SER A 179 7.03 10.00 28.97
C SER A 179 6.62 8.52 28.86
N GLY A 180 7.41 7.66 28.24
CA GLY A 180 7.05 6.26 27.98
C GLY A 180 5.95 6.08 26.92
N LYS A 181 5.59 7.13 26.18
CA LYS A 181 4.61 7.08 25.09
C LYS A 181 5.06 6.16 24.00
N LEU A 182 4.17 5.27 23.54
CA LEU A 182 4.42 4.38 22.42
C LEU A 182 4.37 5.17 21.11
N LEU A 183 5.48 5.18 20.39
CA LEU A 183 5.56 5.74 19.04
C LEU A 183 5.41 4.61 18.04
N PHE A 184 4.33 4.66 17.27
CA PHE A 184 4.02 3.66 16.26
C PHE A 184 4.68 4.02 14.93
N SER A 185 5.09 2.99 14.22
CA SER A 185 5.65 3.11 12.87
C SER A 185 5.16 2.00 11.98
N ALA A 186 5.12 2.28 10.68
CA ALA A 186 4.80 1.30 9.65
C ALA A 186 5.84 1.39 8.54
N ARG A 187 6.31 0.24 8.08
CA ARG A 187 7.27 0.14 6.98
C ARG A 187 6.67 -0.62 5.84
N VAL A 188 6.61 0.01 4.68
CA VAL A 188 6.18 -0.61 3.44
C VAL A 188 7.42 -1.06 2.68
N ILE A 189 7.56 -2.37 2.49
CA ILE A 189 8.65 -2.99 1.75
C ILE A 189 8.09 -3.50 0.43
N PRO A 190 8.47 -2.92 -0.73
CA PRO A 190 8.05 -3.40 -2.03
C PRO A 190 8.86 -4.64 -2.43
N TYR A 191 8.37 -5.38 -3.42
CA TYR A 191 9.14 -6.46 -4.05
C TYR A 191 10.44 -5.94 -4.67
N ARG A 192 10.38 -4.78 -5.32
CA ARG A 192 11.51 -4.07 -5.92
C ARG A 192 11.26 -2.57 -5.85
N GLY A 193 12.18 -1.82 -5.27
CA GLY A 193 12.09 -0.36 -5.18
C GLY A 193 12.44 0.17 -3.80
N SER A 194 12.18 1.45 -3.61
CA SER A 194 12.48 2.18 -2.38
C SER A 194 11.54 1.81 -1.23
N TRP A 195 12.07 1.74 -0.03
CA TRP A 195 11.27 1.52 1.17
C TRP A 195 10.56 2.80 1.58
N LEU A 196 9.33 2.66 2.06
CA LEU A 196 8.54 3.76 2.58
C LEU A 196 8.27 3.52 4.06
N ASP A 197 8.78 4.39 4.89
CA ASP A 197 8.59 4.35 6.34
C ASP A 197 7.62 5.44 6.78
N PHE A 198 6.64 5.08 7.58
CA PHE A 198 5.75 6.00 8.28
C PHE A 198 6.08 5.96 9.77
N GLU A 199 6.14 7.11 10.42
CA GLU A 199 6.42 7.22 11.84
C GLU A 199 5.62 8.35 12.50
N PHE A 200 5.11 8.08 13.69
CA PHE A 200 4.56 9.12 14.53
C PHE A 200 5.65 9.72 15.41
N ASP A 201 5.63 11.02 15.57
CA ASP A 201 6.48 11.69 16.55
C ASP A 201 5.80 11.80 17.94
N ALA A 202 6.52 12.35 18.91
CA ALA A 202 5.98 12.56 20.27
C ALA A 202 4.78 13.52 20.32
N LYS A 203 4.61 14.36 19.29
CA LYS A 203 3.50 15.32 19.14
C LYS A 203 2.32 14.76 18.35
N ASP A 204 2.31 13.44 18.08
CA ASP A 204 1.27 12.76 17.31
C ASP A 204 1.17 13.18 15.84
N ILE A 205 2.25 13.67 15.27
CA ILE A 205 2.32 14.06 13.87
C ILE A 205 2.85 12.88 13.07
N LEU A 206 2.16 12.56 11.98
CA LEU A 206 2.56 11.49 11.06
C LEU A 206 3.57 12.02 10.06
N TYR A 207 4.74 11.40 10.03
CA TYR A 207 5.77 11.64 9.04
C TYR A 207 5.97 10.42 8.16
N PHE A 208 6.46 10.64 6.94
CA PHE A 208 6.95 9.58 6.08
C PHE A 208 8.39 9.86 5.63
N ARG A 209 9.09 8.80 5.26
CA ARG A 209 10.44 8.81 4.68
C ARG A 209 10.52 7.86 3.52
N VAL A 210 11.29 8.22 2.52
CA VAL A 210 11.68 7.34 1.41
C VAL A 210 13.15 7.01 1.57
N ASP A 211 13.49 5.72 1.63
CA ASP A 211 14.88 5.22 1.77
C ASP A 211 15.68 5.93 2.88
N ARG A 212 15.07 6.14 4.04
CA ARG A 212 15.69 6.80 5.21
C ARG A 212 16.14 8.24 4.98
N ARG A 213 15.68 8.90 3.91
CA ARG A 213 15.95 10.32 3.68
C ARG A 213 15.22 11.22 4.70
N ARG A 214 15.27 12.54 4.51
CA ARG A 214 14.60 13.51 5.39
C ARG A 214 13.11 13.19 5.50
N LYS A 215 12.57 13.28 6.71
CA LYS A 215 11.14 13.05 6.97
C LYS A 215 10.29 14.24 6.49
N MET A 216 9.11 13.92 6.01
CA MET A 216 8.09 14.88 5.56
C MET A 216 6.74 14.56 6.20
N PRO A 217 5.84 15.53 6.39
CA PRO A 217 4.47 15.28 6.79
C PRO A 217 3.78 14.25 5.89
N GLY A 218 3.09 13.27 6.49
CA GLY A 218 2.45 12.18 5.75
C GLY A 218 1.37 12.63 4.77
N THR A 219 0.76 13.78 5.02
CA THR A 219 -0.27 14.39 4.16
C THR A 219 0.26 14.83 2.81
N ILE A 220 1.55 15.21 2.70
CA ILE A 220 2.20 15.53 1.42
C ILE A 220 2.14 14.33 0.46
N LEU A 221 2.40 13.12 0.98
CA LEU A 221 2.30 11.92 0.15
C LEU A 221 0.86 11.68 -0.32
N LEU A 222 -0.12 11.85 0.57
CA LEU A 222 -1.53 11.67 0.24
C LEU A 222 -2.02 12.67 -0.82
N LYS A 223 -1.60 13.95 -0.68
CA LYS A 223 -1.88 14.98 -1.71
C LYS A 223 -1.19 14.66 -3.04
N ALA A 224 0.06 14.20 -3.02
CA ALA A 224 0.78 13.80 -4.23
C ALA A 224 0.10 12.64 -4.98
N LEU A 225 -0.58 11.75 -4.25
CA LEU A 225 -1.41 10.68 -4.81
C LEU A 225 -2.76 11.16 -5.35
N GLY A 226 -3.11 12.42 -5.16
CA GLY A 226 -4.32 13.06 -5.72
C GLY A 226 -5.48 13.19 -4.74
N LEU A 227 -5.26 12.96 -3.44
CA LEU A 227 -6.29 13.21 -2.43
C LEU A 227 -6.34 14.70 -2.08
N THR A 228 -7.54 15.25 -2.05
CA THR A 228 -7.76 16.61 -1.52
C THR A 228 -7.72 16.61 0.01
N PRO A 229 -7.51 17.77 0.66
CA PRO A 229 -7.60 17.85 2.12
C PRO A 229 -8.92 17.34 2.69
N GLU A 230 -10.05 17.59 1.99
CA GLU A 230 -11.36 17.05 2.39
C GLU A 230 -11.41 15.53 2.28
N ASP A 231 -10.88 14.95 1.20
CA ASP A 231 -10.82 13.50 1.01
C ASP A 231 -9.97 12.84 2.10
N ILE A 232 -8.86 13.47 2.48
CA ILE A 232 -7.99 13.00 3.55
C ILE A 232 -8.78 12.97 4.86
N LEU A 233 -9.43 14.09 5.23
CA LEU A 233 -10.21 14.14 6.47
C LEU A 233 -11.37 13.13 6.45
N ALA A 234 -12.07 12.98 5.33
CA ALA A 234 -13.17 12.04 5.19
C ALA A 234 -12.74 10.55 5.31
N ARG A 235 -11.49 10.24 4.95
CA ARG A 235 -10.97 8.88 5.09
C ARG A 235 -10.55 8.51 6.51
N PHE A 236 -10.04 9.48 7.26
CA PHE A 236 -9.47 9.23 8.59
C PHE A 236 -10.40 9.59 9.73
N PHE A 237 -11.38 10.46 9.50
CA PHE A 237 -12.32 10.91 10.53
C PHE A 237 -13.75 10.63 10.15
N THR A 238 -14.56 10.42 11.18
CA THR A 238 -16.01 10.53 11.07
C THR A 238 -16.40 11.97 11.39
N PHE A 239 -17.43 12.48 10.72
CA PHE A 239 -17.90 13.85 10.95
C PHE A 239 -19.11 13.89 11.86
N ASP A 240 -19.15 14.91 12.73
CA ASP A 240 -20.34 15.32 13.43
C ASP A 240 -21.03 16.42 12.62
N GLU A 241 -22.31 16.22 12.33
CA GLU A 241 -23.13 17.18 11.63
C GLU A 241 -23.79 18.11 12.64
N ILE A 242 -23.27 19.32 12.79
CA ILE A 242 -23.78 20.31 13.74
C ILE A 242 -24.70 21.27 13.00
N THR A 243 -25.94 21.38 13.45
CA THR A 243 -26.91 22.36 12.94
C THR A 243 -26.76 23.65 13.70
N ILE A 244 -26.54 24.77 13.02
CA ILE A 244 -26.42 26.12 13.63
C ILE A 244 -27.68 26.89 13.36
N ASN A 245 -28.26 27.43 14.41
CA ASN A 245 -29.42 28.34 14.38
C ASN A 245 -29.09 29.67 15.05
N ALA A 246 -29.93 30.66 14.85
CA ALA A 246 -29.78 31.96 15.53
C ALA A 246 -29.76 31.85 17.08
N ASN A 247 -30.37 30.80 17.63
CA ASN A 247 -30.53 30.59 19.08
C ASN A 247 -29.57 29.55 19.68
N GLY A 248 -28.61 29.00 18.89
CA GLY A 248 -27.65 28.03 19.39
C GLY A 248 -27.29 26.94 18.34
N ALA A 249 -26.51 25.98 18.76
CA ALA A 249 -26.12 24.84 17.96
C ALA A 249 -26.76 23.54 18.43
N PHE A 250 -26.97 22.60 17.52
CA PHE A 250 -27.58 21.30 17.82
C PHE A 250 -26.70 20.18 17.29
N LEU A 251 -26.37 19.22 18.18
CA LEU A 251 -25.61 18.03 17.82
C LEU A 251 -26.57 16.84 17.66
N PRO A 252 -26.48 16.02 16.61
CA PRO A 252 -27.26 14.80 16.51
C PRO A 252 -26.90 13.80 17.62
N PHE A 253 -27.89 13.14 18.16
CA PHE A 253 -27.70 12.16 19.23
C PHE A 253 -27.18 10.84 18.64
N VAL A 254 -25.87 10.58 18.76
CA VAL A 254 -25.24 9.32 18.39
C VAL A 254 -24.75 8.61 19.66
N PRO A 255 -25.46 7.56 20.14
CA PRO A 255 -25.17 6.89 21.40
C PRO A 255 -23.73 6.40 21.55
N GLU A 256 -23.16 5.85 20.47
CA GLU A 256 -21.83 5.27 20.46
C GLU A 256 -20.73 6.32 20.69
N ARG A 257 -20.92 7.52 20.12
CA ARG A 257 -19.94 8.61 20.22
C ARG A 257 -19.96 9.31 21.57
N LEU A 258 -21.12 9.39 22.18
CA LEU A 258 -21.32 10.09 23.47
C LEU A 258 -20.92 9.23 24.67
N LYS A 259 -20.89 7.90 24.50
CA LYS A 259 -20.54 6.97 25.58
C LYS A 259 -19.11 7.21 26.08
N GLY A 260 -18.99 7.55 27.37
CA GLY A 260 -17.68 7.74 27.99
C GLY A 260 -17.08 9.12 27.84
N GLN A 261 -17.72 10.04 27.10
CA GLN A 261 -17.32 11.44 27.03
C GLN A 261 -17.77 12.19 28.26
N THR A 262 -17.05 13.25 28.59
CA THR A 262 -17.42 14.25 29.61
C THR A 262 -17.84 15.51 28.88
N VAL A 263 -19.05 16.01 29.14
CA VAL A 263 -19.55 17.25 28.54
C VAL A 263 -19.64 18.33 29.58
N SER A 264 -19.26 19.55 29.23
CA SER A 264 -19.24 20.71 30.11
C SER A 264 -20.62 21.35 30.36
N PHE A 265 -21.65 20.83 29.66
CA PHE A 265 -23.01 21.35 29.76
C PHE A 265 -24.00 20.24 30.15
N PRO A 266 -25.14 20.60 30.79
CA PRO A 266 -26.15 19.61 31.16
C PRO A 266 -26.95 19.17 29.94
N ILE A 267 -27.22 17.86 29.84
CA ILE A 267 -28.12 17.32 28.79
C ILE A 267 -29.50 17.14 29.41
N ILE A 268 -30.47 17.87 28.85
CA ILE A 268 -31.85 17.90 29.32
C ILE A 268 -32.73 17.12 28.33
N ALA A 269 -33.52 16.18 28.83
CA ALA A 269 -34.55 15.48 28.08
C ALA A 269 -35.88 15.52 28.83
N ASP A 270 -36.96 15.79 28.13
CA ASP A 270 -38.32 15.92 28.73
C ASP A 270 -38.39 16.87 29.92
N GLY A 271 -37.63 17.97 29.91
CA GLY A 271 -37.59 18.95 30.99
C GLY A 271 -36.86 18.48 32.26
N LYS A 272 -36.22 17.31 32.23
CA LYS A 272 -35.39 16.78 33.32
C LYS A 272 -33.94 16.73 32.91
N GLU A 273 -33.04 17.07 33.81
CA GLU A 273 -31.62 16.94 33.64
C GLU A 273 -31.23 15.45 33.74
N VAL A 274 -30.87 14.85 32.62
CA VAL A 274 -30.45 13.42 32.51
C VAL A 274 -28.96 13.27 32.78
N VAL A 275 -28.16 14.20 32.26
CA VAL A 275 -26.69 14.21 32.44
C VAL A 275 -26.31 15.58 33.01
N PRO A 276 -25.82 15.66 34.26
CA PRO A 276 -25.27 16.89 34.81
C PRO A 276 -24.00 17.34 34.11
N ALA A 277 -23.73 18.64 34.09
CA ALA A 277 -22.49 19.21 33.59
C ALA A 277 -21.26 18.55 34.22
N ASP A 278 -20.18 18.46 33.50
CA ASP A 278 -18.88 17.90 33.91
C ASP A 278 -18.91 16.45 34.41
N LYS A 279 -19.96 15.71 34.06
CA LYS A 279 -20.05 14.29 34.37
C LYS A 279 -19.87 13.43 33.11
N ARG A 280 -19.22 12.30 33.33
CA ARG A 280 -19.01 11.29 32.29
C ARG A 280 -20.34 10.63 31.90
N ILE A 281 -20.62 10.59 30.61
CA ILE A 281 -21.81 9.95 30.05
C ILE A 281 -21.70 8.42 30.19
N THR A 282 -22.61 7.83 30.96
CA THR A 282 -22.66 6.39 31.21
C THR A 282 -23.66 5.70 30.29
N ALA A 283 -23.54 4.35 30.17
CA ALA A 283 -24.51 3.54 29.43
C ALA A 283 -25.96 3.69 29.95
N LYS A 284 -26.14 4.07 31.22
CA LYS A 284 -27.46 4.36 31.79
C LYS A 284 -28.04 5.64 31.21
N HIS A 285 -27.26 6.72 31.21
CA HIS A 285 -27.67 8.00 30.63
C HIS A 285 -28.05 7.86 29.15
N ILE A 286 -27.30 7.06 28.38
CA ILE A 286 -27.62 6.80 26.95
C ILE A 286 -28.96 6.06 26.81
N ARG A 287 -29.23 5.06 27.65
CA ARG A 287 -30.52 4.34 27.60
C ARG A 287 -31.69 5.28 27.95
N ASP A 288 -31.50 6.16 28.94
CA ASP A 288 -32.52 7.09 29.36
C ASP A 288 -32.81 8.15 28.26
N LEU A 289 -31.77 8.67 27.61
CA LEU A 289 -31.90 9.57 26.46
C LEU A 289 -32.58 8.88 25.26
N THR A 290 -32.19 7.61 24.95
CA THR A 290 -32.82 6.83 23.88
C THR A 290 -34.29 6.57 24.17
N LYS A 291 -34.67 6.27 25.43
CA LYS A 291 -36.08 6.09 25.81
C LYS A 291 -36.88 7.37 25.72
N ALA A 292 -36.26 8.53 26.01
CA ALA A 292 -36.89 9.83 25.82
C ALA A 292 -37.02 10.27 24.37
N GLY A 293 -36.51 9.46 23.41
CA GLY A 293 -36.63 9.76 21.97
C GLY A 293 -35.83 10.98 21.50
N VAL A 294 -34.77 11.33 22.22
CA VAL A 294 -33.90 12.46 21.84
C VAL A 294 -33.20 12.17 20.54
N THR A 295 -33.40 13.03 19.52
CA THR A 295 -32.73 12.96 18.22
C THR A 295 -31.60 13.97 18.08
N SER A 296 -31.68 15.10 18.79
CA SER A 296 -30.68 16.16 18.79
C SER A 296 -30.48 16.73 20.19
N ILE A 297 -29.29 17.17 20.50
CA ILE A 297 -28.91 17.74 21.79
C ILE A 297 -28.54 19.19 21.55
N PRO A 298 -29.19 20.16 22.25
CA PRO A 298 -28.77 21.54 22.19
C PRO A 298 -27.42 21.69 22.86
N VAL A 299 -26.47 22.32 22.19
CA VAL A 299 -25.12 22.56 22.70
C VAL A 299 -24.83 24.07 22.77
N PRO A 300 -24.12 24.53 23.80
CA PRO A 300 -23.70 25.92 23.85
C PRO A 300 -22.65 26.23 22.80
N ASP A 301 -22.51 27.49 22.43
CA ASP A 301 -21.52 27.93 21.43
C ASP A 301 -20.09 27.55 21.85
N GLU A 302 -19.78 27.59 23.13
CA GLU A 302 -18.49 27.20 23.72
C GLU A 302 -18.08 25.75 23.36
N TYR A 303 -19.05 24.86 23.15
CA TYR A 303 -18.79 23.48 22.74
C TYR A 303 -18.39 23.35 21.27
N VAL A 304 -18.84 24.29 20.46
CA VAL A 304 -18.51 24.32 19.01
C VAL A 304 -17.18 25.00 18.78
N LEU A 305 -16.80 25.94 19.63
CA LEU A 305 -15.52 26.65 19.55
C LEU A 305 -14.33 25.69 19.72
N GLY A 306 -13.28 25.88 18.93
CA GLY A 306 -12.10 25.01 18.92
C GLY A 306 -12.26 23.68 18.21
N ARG A 307 -13.48 23.32 17.77
CA ARG A 307 -13.66 22.17 16.87
C ARG A 307 -13.12 22.47 15.49
N VAL A 308 -12.74 21.43 14.79
CA VAL A 308 -12.11 21.52 13.47
C VAL A 308 -13.12 21.16 12.39
N LEU A 309 -13.16 21.96 11.33
CA LEU A 309 -14.01 21.73 10.18
C LEU A 309 -13.56 20.53 9.37
N GLY A 310 -14.50 19.66 9.03
CA GLY A 310 -14.26 18.48 8.19
C GLY A 310 -14.41 18.73 6.69
N LYS A 311 -15.14 19.79 6.33
CA LYS A 311 -15.39 20.17 4.92
C LYS A 311 -15.25 21.69 4.76
N ASN A 312 -14.97 22.11 3.52
CA ASN A 312 -15.02 23.52 3.17
C ASN A 312 -16.44 24.05 3.32
N ILE A 313 -16.57 25.26 3.80
CA ILE A 313 -17.83 25.96 3.89
C ILE A 313 -17.87 27.03 2.81
N VAL A 314 -18.79 26.88 1.89
CA VAL A 314 -18.99 27.78 0.75
C VAL A 314 -20.30 28.51 0.97
N ASP A 315 -20.31 29.79 0.73
CA ASP A 315 -21.54 30.59 0.70
C ASP A 315 -22.37 30.21 -0.52
N GLU A 316 -23.62 29.79 -0.31
CA GLU A 316 -24.51 29.39 -1.41
C GLU A 316 -24.93 30.57 -2.31
N GLU A 317 -24.88 31.81 -1.80
CA GLU A 317 -25.28 33.00 -2.54
C GLU A 317 -24.14 33.58 -3.40
N THR A 318 -22.91 33.60 -2.85
CA THR A 318 -21.75 34.23 -3.53
C THR A 318 -20.82 33.20 -4.17
N GLY A 319 -20.84 31.94 -3.74
CA GLY A 319 -19.90 30.90 -4.18
C GLY A 319 -18.50 31.06 -3.59
N GLU A 320 -18.29 31.99 -2.66
CA GLU A 320 -17.00 32.20 -2.00
C GLU A 320 -16.80 31.22 -0.83
N VAL A 321 -15.55 30.78 -0.65
CA VAL A 321 -15.20 29.92 0.49
C VAL A 321 -15.07 30.76 1.75
N ILE A 322 -15.96 30.55 2.69
CA ILE A 322 -15.96 31.25 4.00
C ILE A 322 -14.88 30.66 4.92
N ALA A 323 -14.76 29.34 4.93
CA ALA A 323 -13.77 28.63 5.74
C ALA A 323 -13.29 27.37 5.04
N ASN A 324 -12.02 27.05 5.20
CA ASN A 324 -11.44 25.83 4.64
C ASN A 324 -11.62 24.65 5.58
N CYS A 325 -11.57 23.45 5.01
CA CYS A 325 -11.48 22.24 5.82
C CYS A 325 -10.19 22.27 6.65
N ASN A 326 -10.25 21.67 7.83
CA ASN A 326 -9.18 21.64 8.83
C ASN A 326 -8.96 22.98 9.59
N ASP A 327 -9.76 24.01 9.33
CA ASP A 327 -9.73 25.25 10.13
C ASP A 327 -10.45 25.03 11.48
N GLU A 328 -9.98 25.72 12.51
CA GLU A 328 -10.64 25.72 13.81
C GLU A 328 -11.77 26.74 13.83
N ILE A 329 -12.87 26.37 14.47
CA ILE A 329 -14.02 27.26 14.63
C ILE A 329 -13.68 28.29 15.71
N THR A 330 -13.45 29.53 15.26
CA THR A 330 -13.25 30.69 16.10
C THR A 330 -14.59 31.42 16.37
N PRO A 331 -14.69 32.28 17.41
CA PRO A 331 -15.90 33.09 17.64
C PRO A 331 -16.26 33.98 16.44
N ASP A 332 -15.24 34.54 15.76
CA ASP A 332 -15.45 35.37 14.58
C ASP A 332 -16.01 34.56 13.40
N LEU A 333 -15.47 33.37 13.17
CA LEU A 333 -15.97 32.45 12.14
C LEU A 333 -17.41 32.05 12.43
N LEU A 334 -17.74 31.70 13.69
CA LEU A 334 -19.09 31.31 14.05
C LEU A 334 -20.08 32.44 13.80
N SER A 335 -19.68 33.70 14.05
CA SER A 335 -20.47 34.89 13.75
C SER A 335 -20.68 35.06 12.23
N GLN A 336 -19.65 34.88 11.42
CA GLN A 336 -19.72 34.93 9.97
C GLN A 336 -20.66 33.85 9.41
N LEU A 337 -20.58 32.62 9.92
CA LEU A 337 -21.46 31.52 9.51
C LEU A 337 -22.93 31.80 9.79
N ARG A 338 -23.24 32.48 10.92
CA ARG A 338 -24.60 32.92 11.24
C ARG A 338 -25.09 34.02 10.30
N VAL A 339 -24.23 34.98 9.97
CA VAL A 339 -24.55 36.05 8.99
C VAL A 339 -24.81 35.46 7.62
N ALA A 340 -23.99 34.52 7.17
CA ALA A 340 -24.15 33.81 5.90
C ALA A 340 -25.30 32.79 5.92
N LYS A 341 -26.04 32.66 7.04
CA LYS A 341 -27.18 31.73 7.23
C LYS A 341 -26.86 30.27 6.93
N ILE A 342 -25.60 29.86 7.17
CA ILE A 342 -25.19 28.45 7.04
C ILE A 342 -25.91 27.65 8.13
N LYS A 343 -26.68 26.65 7.69
CA LYS A 343 -27.51 25.83 8.62
C LYS A 343 -26.75 24.66 9.20
N THR A 344 -25.81 24.09 8.44
CA THR A 344 -25.15 22.84 8.80
C THR A 344 -23.66 22.95 8.60
N ILE A 345 -22.89 22.55 9.58
CA ILE A 345 -21.43 22.41 9.50
C ILE A 345 -21.02 20.99 9.84
N PHE A 346 -19.97 20.54 9.20
CA PHE A 346 -19.36 19.23 9.46
C PHE A 346 -18.07 19.43 10.24
N THR A 347 -18.00 18.88 11.45
CA THR A 347 -16.78 18.91 12.27
C THR A 347 -16.20 17.52 12.42
N ILE A 348 -14.88 17.41 12.53
CA ILE A 348 -14.23 16.13 12.78
C ILE A 348 -14.57 15.65 14.19
N PHE A 349 -14.89 14.36 14.32
CA PHE A 349 -15.07 13.73 15.61
C PHE A 349 -13.71 13.33 16.18
N THR A 350 -13.33 13.90 17.29
CA THR A 350 -12.13 13.55 18.05
C THR A 350 -12.46 13.35 19.51
N ASN A 351 -11.77 12.43 20.17
CA ASN A 351 -11.88 12.18 21.60
C ASN A 351 -10.49 11.93 22.23
N GLU A 352 -10.41 11.96 23.55
CA GLU A 352 -9.16 11.71 24.27
C GLU A 352 -8.80 10.21 24.40
N LEU A 353 -9.71 9.31 24.04
CA LEU A 353 -9.55 7.87 24.29
C LEU A 353 -8.88 7.14 23.14
N ASP A 354 -9.42 7.25 21.93
CA ASP A 354 -9.02 6.45 20.78
C ASP A 354 -9.03 7.21 19.43
N HIS A 355 -9.67 8.37 19.36
CA HIS A 355 -9.79 9.18 18.16
C HIS A 355 -9.06 10.52 18.32
N GLY A 356 -7.73 10.50 18.27
CA GLY A 356 -6.91 11.70 18.31
C GLY A 356 -6.88 12.47 16.99
N SER A 357 -6.39 13.70 17.01
CA SER A 357 -6.36 14.61 15.86
C SER A 357 -5.19 14.37 14.89
N TYR A 358 -4.49 13.26 14.98
CA TYR A 358 -3.22 12.90 14.30
C TYR A 358 -3.05 13.47 12.89
N ILE A 359 -3.97 13.12 11.98
CA ILE A 359 -3.90 13.53 10.57
C ILE A 359 -4.29 15.01 10.40
N SER A 360 -5.25 15.52 11.16
CA SER A 360 -5.62 16.92 11.18
C SER A 360 -4.43 17.79 11.60
N SER A 361 -3.74 17.40 12.69
CA SER A 361 -2.52 18.08 13.14
C SER A 361 -1.37 18.00 12.12
N THR A 362 -1.23 16.87 11.42
CA THR A 362 -0.26 16.70 10.37
C THR A 362 -0.57 17.58 9.17
N LEU A 363 -1.86 17.70 8.80
CA LEU A 363 -2.30 18.53 7.68
C LEU A 363 -2.06 20.04 7.92
N ARG A 364 -2.06 20.49 9.21
CA ARG A 364 -1.71 21.88 9.56
C ARG A 364 -0.24 22.21 9.39
N LEU A 365 0.64 21.21 9.46
CA LEU A 365 2.08 21.35 9.26
C LEU A 365 2.49 21.22 7.78
N ASP A 366 1.55 20.90 6.94
CA ASP A 366 1.78 20.69 5.52
C ASP A 366 1.61 21.98 4.74
N ASP A 367 2.73 22.56 4.31
CA ASP A 367 2.79 23.83 3.57
C ASP A 367 2.39 23.69 2.08
N THR A 368 2.13 22.46 1.59
CA THR A 368 1.79 22.24 0.18
C THR A 368 0.31 22.53 -0.09
N PRO A 369 -0.03 23.47 -0.98
CA PRO A 369 -1.43 23.82 -1.26
C PRO A 369 -2.13 22.78 -2.13
N ASP A 370 -1.43 22.17 -3.10
CA ASP A 370 -2.01 21.31 -4.12
C ASP A 370 -1.18 20.07 -4.41
N GLN A 371 -1.71 19.21 -5.30
CA GLN A 371 -1.05 17.99 -5.73
C GLN A 371 0.28 18.22 -6.41
N LEU A 372 0.40 19.29 -7.23
CA LEU A 372 1.63 19.59 -7.95
C LEU A 372 2.74 20.01 -6.99
N ALA A 373 2.42 20.90 -6.05
CA ALA A 373 3.36 21.34 -5.01
C ALA A 373 3.85 20.17 -4.16
N ALA A 374 2.95 19.26 -3.80
CA ALA A 374 3.29 18.04 -3.05
C ALA A 374 4.24 17.13 -3.85
N ARG A 375 3.99 16.90 -5.14
CA ARG A 375 4.88 16.12 -6.01
C ARG A 375 6.25 16.78 -6.16
N VAL A 376 6.30 18.09 -6.33
CA VAL A 376 7.56 18.86 -6.42
C VAL A 376 8.34 18.77 -5.11
N ALA A 377 7.67 18.87 -3.95
CA ALA A 377 8.32 18.72 -2.65
C ALA A 377 8.97 17.33 -2.48
N ILE A 378 8.27 16.28 -2.86
CA ILE A 378 8.82 14.91 -2.83
C ILE A 378 9.98 14.76 -3.81
N TYR A 379 9.83 15.26 -5.04
CA TYR A 379 10.86 15.22 -6.08
C TYR A 379 12.15 15.88 -5.60
N ARG A 380 12.08 17.09 -5.04
CA ARG A 380 13.24 17.82 -4.52
C ARG A 380 14.00 17.02 -3.46
N ILE A 381 13.31 16.40 -2.52
CA ILE A 381 13.96 15.61 -1.46
C ILE A 381 14.54 14.30 -1.99
N CYS A 382 13.88 13.67 -2.96
CA CYS A 382 14.29 12.36 -3.47
C CYS A 382 15.38 12.45 -4.55
N LEU A 383 15.35 13.43 -5.43
CA LEU A 383 16.18 13.48 -6.64
C LEU A 383 17.14 14.67 -6.72
N LEU A 384 16.80 15.81 -6.12
CA LEU A 384 17.61 17.03 -6.24
C LEU A 384 18.64 17.22 -5.12
N TYR A 385 19.22 16.14 -4.63
CA TYR A 385 20.30 16.23 -3.63
C TYR A 385 21.57 16.98 -4.15
N THR A 386 21.65 17.22 -5.45
CA THR A 386 22.82 17.86 -6.10
C THR A 386 22.54 19.28 -6.62
N SER A 387 21.30 19.80 -6.53
CA SER A 387 20.99 21.11 -7.11
C SER A 387 21.22 22.32 -6.18
N ASP A 388 21.38 22.06 -4.87
CA ASP A 388 21.76 23.15 -3.94
C ASP A 388 23.19 23.63 -4.14
N ALA A 389 24.01 22.94 -4.92
CA ALA A 389 25.37 23.36 -5.28
C ALA A 389 25.44 24.17 -6.59
N ALA A 390 24.32 24.37 -7.29
CA ALA A 390 24.29 25.11 -8.53
C ALA A 390 23.67 26.52 -8.40
N ASP A 391 23.10 26.85 -7.21
CA ASP A 391 22.48 28.12 -6.89
C ASP A 391 23.38 28.98 -5.96
N GLU A 392 24.59 28.53 -5.63
CA GLU A 392 25.71 29.33 -5.13
C GLU A 392 26.70 29.61 -6.30
#